data_eb91b6dd7b96dc6b3172936c82b6b335
#
_entry.id   eb91b6dd7b96dc6b3172936c82b6b335
#
_cell.length_a   1.000
_cell.length_b   1.000
_cell.length_c   1.000
_cell.angle_alpha   90.00
_cell.angle_beta   90.00
_cell.angle_gamma   90.00
#
_symmetry.space_group_name_H-M   'P 1'
#
loop_
_entity.id
_entity.type
_entity.pdbx_description
1 polymer ?
#
loop_
_entity_poly.entity_id
_entity_poly.type
_entity_poly.pdbx_seq_one_letter_code
_entity_poly.pdbx_strand_id
1 'polypeptide(L)'
;MPKVFNKRRKIKELDKLWSIKVKERDCKCLKCGKKTDLQAAHIFPRTKINTRFDINNGITLCKRCHLYWAHKNPIEFTLWIEYKLGREKFNELFQKSKEIKKGGFSKKELEEIETKLNL
;
A
#
# COMPACT_ATOMS: atom_id res chain seq x y z
N MET A 1 -30.91 -12.73 -8.45
CA MET A 1 -30.79 -12.27 -7.06
C MET A 1 -29.68 -11.24 -6.92
N PRO A 2 -29.93 -10.12 -6.26
CA PRO A 2 -28.84 -9.18 -6.02
C PRO A 2 -27.79 -9.83 -5.10
N LYS A 3 -26.52 -9.61 -5.42
CA LYS A 3 -25.43 -10.09 -4.59
C LYS A 3 -25.42 -9.35 -3.26
N VAL A 4 -25.36 -10.09 -2.16
CA VAL A 4 -25.19 -9.50 -0.84
C VAL A 4 -23.78 -8.93 -0.76
N PHE A 5 -23.65 -7.69 -0.27
CA PHE A 5 -22.36 -7.06 -0.07
C PHE A 5 -21.55 -7.85 0.97
N ASN A 6 -20.35 -8.25 0.62
CA ASN A 6 -19.42 -8.95 1.52
C ASN A 6 -18.19 -8.07 1.72
N LYS A 7 -18.09 -7.48 2.89
CA LYS A 7 -17.01 -6.54 3.26
C LYS A 7 -15.62 -7.17 3.16
N ARG A 8 -15.45 -8.37 3.70
CA ARG A 8 -14.17 -9.09 3.70
C ARG A 8 -13.70 -9.35 2.28
N ARG A 9 -14.60 -9.78 1.43
CA ARG A 9 -14.31 -10.05 0.01
C ARG A 9 -13.92 -8.75 -0.71
N LYS A 10 -14.64 -7.67 -0.44
CA LYS A 10 -14.36 -6.36 -1.04
C LYS A 10 -12.98 -5.85 -0.64
N ILE A 11 -12.62 -5.99 0.63
CA ILE A 11 -11.29 -5.61 1.12
C ILE A 11 -10.20 -6.40 0.41
N LYS A 12 -10.38 -7.70 0.20
CA LYS A 12 -9.44 -8.52 -0.56
C LYS A 12 -9.28 -8.07 -2.01
N GLU A 13 -10.39 -7.74 -2.64
CA GLU A 13 -10.38 -7.22 -4.03
C GLU A 13 -9.62 -5.90 -4.11
N LEU A 14 -9.82 -5.01 -3.13
CA LEU A 14 -9.12 -3.73 -3.07
C LEU A 14 -7.64 -3.88 -2.77
N ASP A 15 -7.25 -4.83 -1.93
CA ASP A 15 -5.83 -5.13 -1.70
C ASP A 15 -5.14 -5.52 -3.01
N LYS A 16 -5.81 -6.36 -3.80
CA LYS A 16 -5.30 -6.80 -5.09
C LYS A 16 -5.20 -5.65 -6.08
N LEU A 17 -6.26 -4.84 -6.17
CA LEU A 17 -6.29 -3.67 -7.06
C LEU A 17 -5.20 -2.67 -6.69
N TRP A 18 -5.05 -2.37 -5.40
CA TRP A 18 -4.00 -1.50 -4.89
C TRP A 18 -2.60 -2.00 -5.31
N SER A 19 -2.35 -3.29 -5.11
CA SER A 19 -1.08 -3.92 -5.50
C SER A 19 -0.81 -3.77 -7.00
N ILE A 20 -1.80 -4.01 -7.84
CA ILE A 20 -1.69 -3.84 -9.30
C ILE A 20 -1.33 -2.39 -9.64
N LYS A 21 -2.03 -1.42 -9.04
CA LYS A 21 -1.81 0.00 -9.33
C LYS A 21 -0.43 0.49 -8.89
N VAL A 22 0.05 0.03 -7.75
CA VAL A 22 1.41 0.34 -7.28
C VAL A 22 2.45 -0.19 -8.28
N LYS A 23 2.31 -1.44 -8.69
CA LYS A 23 3.26 -2.07 -9.64
C LYS A 23 3.20 -1.44 -11.02
N GLU A 24 2.02 -1.06 -11.51
CA GLU A 24 1.88 -0.36 -12.79
C GLU A 24 2.58 1.00 -12.76
N ARG A 25 2.46 1.74 -11.66
CA ARG A 25 3.13 3.02 -11.48
C ARG A 25 4.64 2.90 -11.53
N ASP A 26 5.19 1.93 -10.81
CA ASP A 26 6.64 1.82 -10.60
C ASP A 26 7.36 1.03 -11.69
N CYS A 27 6.70 0.03 -12.29
CA CYS A 27 7.21 -0.81 -13.39
C CYS A 27 8.43 -1.67 -13.09
N LYS A 28 9.09 -1.47 -11.97
CA LYS A 28 10.31 -2.20 -11.57
C LYS A 28 10.51 -2.13 -10.06
N CYS A 29 11.40 -2.98 -9.55
CA CYS A 29 11.84 -2.86 -8.17
C CYS A 29 12.59 -1.53 -8.00
N LEU A 30 12.09 -0.65 -7.13
CA LEU A 30 12.70 0.66 -6.94
C LEU A 30 14.00 0.60 -6.12
N LYS A 31 14.31 -0.54 -5.51
CA LYS A 31 15.55 -0.74 -4.77
C LYS A 31 16.69 -1.24 -5.67
N CYS A 32 16.47 -2.29 -6.45
CA CYS A 32 17.53 -2.93 -7.26
C CYS A 32 17.32 -2.85 -8.77
N GLY A 33 16.18 -2.37 -9.24
CA GLY A 33 15.89 -2.20 -10.66
C GLY A 33 15.39 -3.44 -11.39
N LYS A 34 15.25 -4.58 -10.71
CA LYS A 34 14.73 -5.81 -11.33
C LYS A 34 13.31 -5.60 -11.83
N LYS A 35 13.00 -6.14 -13.01
CA LYS A 35 11.68 -5.97 -13.67
C LYS A 35 10.77 -7.18 -13.53
N THR A 36 11.22 -8.24 -12.87
CA THR A 36 10.45 -9.48 -12.66
C THR A 36 10.27 -9.75 -11.18
N ASP A 37 9.32 -10.64 -10.84
CA ASP A 37 9.00 -11.02 -9.47
C ASP A 37 8.67 -9.81 -8.59
N LEU A 38 7.87 -8.90 -9.13
CA LEU A 38 7.52 -7.65 -8.46
C LEU A 38 6.36 -7.83 -7.49
N GLN A 39 6.48 -7.19 -6.33
CA GLN A 39 5.47 -7.18 -5.29
C GLN A 39 5.26 -5.74 -4.82
N ALA A 40 4.04 -5.43 -4.40
CA ALA A 40 3.75 -4.14 -3.81
C ALA A 40 3.95 -4.24 -2.29
N ALA A 41 4.86 -3.43 -1.75
CA ALA A 41 5.13 -3.38 -0.33
C ALA A 41 4.39 -2.20 0.31
N HIS A 42 3.79 -2.40 1.48
CA HIS A 42 3.23 -1.32 2.26
C HIS A 42 4.35 -0.59 3.01
N ILE A 43 4.33 0.73 2.94
CA ILE A 43 5.29 1.55 3.70
C ILE A 43 4.91 1.54 5.19
N PHE A 44 3.66 1.90 5.50
CA PHE A 44 3.07 1.70 6.81
C PHE A 44 2.17 0.48 6.77
N PRO A 45 2.16 -0.36 7.82
CA PRO A 45 1.50 -1.68 7.77
C PRO A 45 0.01 -1.62 7.43
N ARG A 46 -0.51 -2.70 6.84
CA ARG A 46 -1.95 -2.86 6.52
C ARG A 46 -2.86 -2.66 7.73
N THR A 47 -2.36 -2.89 8.93
CA THR A 47 -3.10 -2.66 10.17
C THR A 47 -3.42 -1.18 10.40
N LYS A 48 -2.67 -0.29 9.76
CA LYS A 48 -2.97 1.15 9.74
C LYS A 48 -3.95 1.43 8.61
N ILE A 49 -5.25 1.29 8.91
CA ILE A 49 -6.29 1.24 7.88
C ILE A 49 -6.43 2.52 7.07
N ASN A 50 -6.09 3.69 7.63
CA ASN A 50 -6.16 4.97 6.91
C ASN A 50 -5.22 5.04 5.71
N THR A 51 -4.13 4.28 5.74
CA THR A 51 -3.13 4.26 4.67
C THR A 51 -3.12 2.96 3.88
N ARG A 52 -3.92 1.97 4.29
CA ARG A 52 -3.92 0.64 3.68
C ARG A 52 -4.07 0.65 2.17
N PHE A 53 -4.98 1.46 1.65
CA PHE A 53 -5.28 1.55 0.22
C PHE A 53 -4.78 2.83 -0.42
N ASP A 54 -3.99 3.62 0.30
CA ASP A 54 -3.39 4.83 -0.24
C ASP A 54 -2.28 4.43 -1.21
N ILE A 55 -2.35 4.89 -2.44
CA ILE A 55 -1.36 4.56 -3.46
C ILE A 55 0.04 5.07 -3.06
N ASN A 56 0.09 6.14 -2.30
CA ASN A 56 1.35 6.71 -1.79
C ASN A 56 1.97 5.85 -0.68
N ASN A 57 1.19 4.95 -0.08
CA ASN A 57 1.68 4.02 0.94
C ASN A 57 2.24 2.73 0.35
N GLY A 58 2.43 2.70 -0.96
CA GLY A 58 2.95 1.53 -1.65
C GLY A 58 4.24 1.80 -2.39
N ILE A 59 5.09 0.80 -2.44
CA ILE A 59 6.32 0.83 -3.23
C ILE A 59 6.56 -0.55 -3.83
N THR A 60 7.00 -0.58 -5.08
CA THR A 60 7.28 -1.84 -5.75
C THR A 60 8.68 -2.32 -5.43
N LEU A 61 8.77 -3.54 -4.93
CA LEU A 61 10.03 -4.23 -4.67
C LEU A 61 9.96 -5.62 -5.31
N CYS A 62 11.11 -6.14 -5.76
CA CYS A 62 11.16 -7.55 -6.16
C CYS A 62 11.03 -8.43 -4.92
N LYS A 63 10.69 -9.70 -5.10
CA LYS A 63 10.51 -10.65 -4.01
C LYS A 63 11.70 -10.65 -3.03
N ARG A 64 12.93 -10.63 -3.55
CA ARG A 64 14.14 -10.62 -2.75
C ARG A 64 14.25 -9.36 -1.88
N CYS A 65 14.08 -8.18 -2.49
CA CYS A 65 14.16 -6.92 -1.76
C CYS A 65 13.02 -6.77 -0.74
N HIS A 66 11.84 -7.27 -1.06
CA HIS A 66 10.69 -7.21 -0.16
C HIS A 66 10.86 -8.15 1.04
N LEU A 67 11.10 -9.44 0.79
CA LEU A 67 11.12 -10.46 1.84
C LEU A 67 12.45 -10.54 2.60
N TYR A 68 13.58 -10.38 1.91
CA TYR A 68 14.89 -10.59 2.52
C TYR A 68 15.61 -9.30 2.90
N TRP A 69 15.16 -8.16 2.40
CA TRP A 69 15.73 -6.88 2.80
C TRP A 69 14.75 -6.07 3.64
N ALA A 70 13.62 -5.66 3.06
CA ALA A 70 12.66 -4.77 3.74
C ALA A 70 12.10 -5.39 5.03
N HIS A 71 11.65 -6.65 4.98
CA HIS A 71 11.06 -7.32 6.14
C HIS A 71 12.08 -7.64 7.23
N LYS A 72 13.33 -7.93 6.86
CA LYS A 72 14.37 -8.28 7.82
C LYS A 72 15.13 -7.07 8.35
N ASN A 73 15.05 -5.94 7.66
CA ASN A 73 15.75 -4.72 8.04
C ASN A 73 14.79 -3.53 8.03
N PRO A 74 13.77 -3.54 8.91
CA PRO A 74 12.71 -2.53 8.88
C PRO A 74 13.19 -1.11 9.11
N ILE A 75 14.20 -0.90 9.93
CA ILE A 75 14.77 0.44 10.18
C ILE A 75 15.45 0.97 8.92
N GLU A 76 16.28 0.14 8.30
CA GLU A 76 16.97 0.49 7.06
C GLU A 76 15.96 0.77 5.93
N PHE A 77 14.93 -0.05 5.83
CA PHE A 77 13.84 0.14 4.87
C PHE A 77 13.16 1.49 5.09
N THR A 78 12.83 1.82 6.34
CA THR A 78 12.17 3.08 6.69
C THR A 78 13.02 4.29 6.32
N LEU A 79 14.31 4.26 6.61
CA LEU A 79 15.23 5.34 6.26
C LEU A 79 15.35 5.49 4.74
N TRP A 80 15.39 4.38 4.01
CA TRP A 80 15.44 4.40 2.56
C TRP A 80 14.16 4.98 1.97
N ILE A 81 12.99 4.63 2.53
CA ILE A 81 11.69 5.19 2.11
C ILE A 81 11.65 6.69 2.34
N GLU A 82 12.11 7.17 3.50
CA GLU A 82 12.14 8.60 3.79
C GLU A 82 12.99 9.35 2.75
N TYR A 83 14.12 8.78 2.40
CA TYR A 83 14.99 9.31 1.34
C TYR A 83 14.28 9.34 -0.02
N LYS A 84 13.61 8.26 -0.39
CA LYS A 84 12.92 8.13 -1.69
C LYS A 84 11.74 9.08 -1.84
N LEU A 85 10.91 9.20 -0.81
CA LEU A 85 9.71 10.02 -0.83
C LEU A 85 10.01 11.51 -0.59
N GLY A 86 11.07 11.78 0.15
CA GLY A 86 11.31 13.08 0.73
C GLY A 86 10.60 13.21 2.07
N ARG A 87 11.19 14.00 2.96
CA ARG A 87 10.74 14.15 4.35
C ARG A 87 9.29 14.61 4.46
N GLU A 88 8.88 15.56 3.63
CA GLU A 88 7.53 16.13 3.69
C GLU A 88 6.46 15.10 3.39
N LYS A 89 6.60 14.38 2.27
CA LYS A 89 5.64 13.33 1.89
C LYS A 89 5.63 12.18 2.87
N PHE A 90 6.81 11.80 3.37
CA PHE A 90 6.92 10.75 4.38
C PHE A 90 6.17 11.14 5.65
N ASN A 91 6.36 12.37 6.14
CA ASN A 91 5.68 12.85 7.34
C ASN A 91 4.18 12.94 7.17
N GLU A 92 3.68 13.41 6.02
CA GLU A 92 2.25 13.44 5.72
C GLU A 92 1.64 12.04 5.81
N LEU A 93 2.30 11.07 5.20
CA LEU A 93 1.86 9.69 5.21
C LEU A 93 1.90 9.10 6.62
N PHE A 94 2.95 9.39 7.37
CA PHE A 94 3.10 8.96 8.77
C PHE A 94 1.97 9.49 9.64
N GLN A 95 1.68 10.79 9.55
CA GLN A 95 0.60 11.40 10.33
C GLN A 95 -0.75 10.79 9.98
N LYS A 96 -1.02 10.56 8.70
CA LYS A 96 -2.24 9.90 8.25
C LYS A 96 -2.34 8.47 8.81
N SER A 97 -1.22 7.74 8.85
CA SER A 97 -1.20 6.36 9.38
C SER A 97 -1.53 6.28 10.86
N LYS A 98 -1.28 7.35 11.61
CA LYS A 98 -1.51 7.41 13.06
C LYS A 98 -2.95 7.72 13.44
N GLU A 99 -3.75 8.23 12.51
CA GLU A 99 -5.14 8.56 12.77
C GLU A 99 -5.95 7.31 13.11
N ILE A 100 -6.78 7.39 14.14
CA ILE A 100 -7.63 6.28 14.56
C ILE A 100 -8.94 6.35 13.80
N LYS A 101 -9.30 5.25 13.12
CA LYS A 101 -10.58 5.11 12.45
C LYS A 101 -11.42 4.08 13.17
N LYS A 102 -12.45 4.56 13.89
CA LYS A 102 -13.37 3.67 14.61
C LYS A 102 -14.29 2.94 13.63
N GLY A 103 -14.54 1.66 13.90
CA GLY A 103 -15.49 0.85 13.16
C GLY A 103 -15.00 0.31 11.81
N GLY A 104 -13.74 0.55 11.46
CA GLY A 104 -13.18 0.09 10.20
C GLY A 104 -13.77 0.80 8.98
N PHE A 105 -13.87 0.10 7.84
CA PHE A 105 -14.39 0.66 6.59
C PHE A 105 -15.90 0.45 6.48
N SER A 106 -16.62 1.49 6.03
CA SER A 106 -18.02 1.36 5.60
C SER A 106 -18.06 0.93 4.13
N LYS A 107 -19.22 0.44 3.69
CA LYS A 107 -19.44 0.09 2.28
C LYS A 107 -19.17 1.29 1.37
N LYS A 108 -19.66 2.46 1.73
CA LYS A 108 -19.46 3.70 0.97
C LYS A 108 -17.99 4.05 0.84
N GLU A 109 -17.24 3.94 1.93
CA GLU A 109 -15.80 4.21 1.92
C GLU A 109 -15.05 3.25 1.00
N LEU A 110 -15.41 1.97 1.02
CA LEU A 110 -14.79 0.97 0.14
C LEU A 110 -15.10 1.24 -1.34
N GLU A 111 -16.31 1.69 -1.65
CA GLU A 111 -16.68 2.09 -3.01
C GLU A 111 -15.90 3.32 -3.47
N GLU A 112 -15.72 4.30 -2.60
CA GLU A 112 -14.93 5.51 -2.88
C GLU A 112 -13.44 5.16 -3.12
N ILE A 113 -12.89 4.25 -2.33
CA ILE A 113 -11.53 3.76 -2.49
C ILE A 113 -11.36 3.09 -3.86
N GLU A 114 -12.31 2.24 -4.24
CA GLU A 114 -12.29 1.57 -5.54
C GLU A 114 -12.29 2.57 -6.69
N THR A 115 -13.17 3.56 -6.62
CA THR A 115 -13.25 4.61 -7.63
C THR A 115 -11.91 5.35 -7.74
N LYS A 116 -11.33 5.72 -6.61
CA LYS A 116 -10.04 6.43 -6.56
C LYS A 116 -8.89 5.60 -7.13
N LEU A 117 -8.84 4.31 -6.82
CA LEU A 117 -7.81 3.41 -7.33
C LEU A 117 -7.92 3.19 -8.85
N ASN A 118 -9.12 3.33 -9.40
CA ASN A 118 -9.36 3.18 -10.84
C ASN A 118 -9.18 4.47 -11.66
N LEU A 119 -8.86 5.56 -11.02
CA LEU A 119 -8.48 6.79 -11.73
C LEU A 119 -7.08 6.63 -12.33
#